data_0a1d6a0a29e3021fde4f9d3b84cec892
#
_entry.id   0a1d6a0a29e3021fde4f9d3b84cec892
#
_cell.length_a   1.000
_cell.length_b   1.000
_cell.length_c   1.000
_cell.angle_alpha   90.00
_cell.angle_beta   90.00
_cell.angle_gamma   90.00
#
_symmetry.space_group_name_H-M   'P 1'
#
loop_
_entity.id
_entity.type
_entity.pdbx_description
1 polymer ?
#
loop_
_entity_poly.entity_id
_entity_poly.type
_entity_poly.pdbx_seq_one_letter_code
_entity_poly.pdbx_strand_id
1 'polypeptide(L)'
;TGTFGSSQTFICGNAVKLACDDLKKKMVEQLKVIYDGCTVKEKDHRYYISGGEELELSFKDAARKILFDPKGSVPIGAGTYKALACPNPFSVCFVKAEYHKKLNAIRLMDIIEVVDVGTPINRLTVAGQLEGGIAQGVGYALYERMEINPRSRRTLSTDFLHYRIPQMGDMPRTYVDMVSSHDPYGPHGAKSVGELATVPVAPAIVNAVRRASGIEINSLPLCDKFAILPTERGNVK
;
A
#
# COMPACT_ATOMS: atom_id res chain seq x y z
N THR A 1 2.70 -12.85 14.12
CA THR A 1 3.28 -11.50 14.23
C THR A 1 2.51 -10.59 13.31
N GLY A 2 2.01 -9.45 13.75
CA GLY A 2 1.15 -8.55 12.99
C GLY A 2 1.74 -8.03 11.67
N THR A 3 1.16 -6.99 11.11
CA THR A 3 1.63 -6.29 9.90
C THR A 3 2.75 -5.32 10.26
N PHE A 4 3.92 -5.48 9.65
CA PHE A 4 5.07 -4.58 9.79
C PHE A 4 5.90 -4.60 8.49
N GLY A 5 6.71 -3.56 8.26
CA GLY A 5 7.56 -3.42 7.09
C GLY A 5 6.78 -3.49 5.77
N SER A 6 5.51 -3.11 5.80
CA SER A 6 4.58 -3.12 4.64
C SER A 6 4.43 -4.52 4.00
N SER A 7 4.71 -5.59 4.73
CA SER A 7 4.81 -6.95 4.22
C SER A 7 3.48 -7.65 3.95
N GLN A 8 2.35 -7.07 4.36
CA GLN A 8 1.05 -7.74 4.35
C GLN A 8 0.65 -8.26 2.97
N THR A 9 0.67 -7.40 1.95
CA THR A 9 0.31 -7.81 0.58
C THR A 9 1.23 -8.91 0.08
N PHE A 10 2.53 -8.81 0.33
CA PHE A 10 3.52 -9.76 -0.15
C PHE A 10 3.43 -11.11 0.56
N ILE A 11 3.41 -11.12 1.89
CA ILE A 11 3.41 -12.36 2.68
C ILE A 11 2.02 -13.01 2.69
N CYS A 12 1.01 -12.28 3.13
CA CYS A 12 -0.34 -12.84 3.25
C CYS A 12 -0.97 -13.08 1.87
N GLY A 13 -0.69 -12.22 0.88
CA GLY A 13 -1.15 -12.43 -0.49
C GLY A 13 -0.65 -13.73 -1.10
N ASN A 14 0.64 -14.05 -0.92
CA ASN A 14 1.19 -15.34 -1.35
C ASN A 14 0.62 -16.53 -0.55
N ALA A 15 0.40 -16.38 0.76
CA ALA A 15 -0.22 -17.41 1.58
C ALA A 15 -1.68 -17.69 1.13
N VAL A 16 -2.44 -16.63 0.81
CA VAL A 16 -3.80 -16.76 0.26
C VAL A 16 -3.78 -17.46 -1.11
N LYS A 17 -2.84 -17.08 -1.99
CA LYS A 17 -2.66 -17.77 -3.28
C LYS A 17 -2.42 -19.26 -3.11
N LEU A 18 -1.50 -19.64 -2.22
CA LEU A 18 -1.22 -21.04 -1.91
C LEU A 18 -2.44 -21.76 -1.33
N ALA A 19 -3.21 -21.11 -0.46
CA ALA A 19 -4.45 -21.66 0.09
C ALA A 19 -5.52 -21.88 -1.00
N CYS A 20 -5.63 -20.97 -1.96
CA CYS A 20 -6.52 -21.14 -3.10
C CYS A 20 -6.10 -22.31 -4.01
N ASP A 21 -4.81 -22.46 -4.26
CA ASP A 21 -4.28 -23.56 -5.05
C ASP A 21 -4.47 -24.93 -4.35
N ASP A 22 -4.32 -24.97 -3.03
CA ASP A 22 -4.62 -26.15 -2.20
C ASP A 22 -6.12 -26.47 -2.22
N LEU A 23 -6.99 -25.46 -2.09
CA LEU A 23 -8.43 -25.62 -2.18
C LEU A 23 -8.85 -26.25 -3.53
N LYS A 24 -8.31 -25.76 -4.65
CA LYS A 24 -8.60 -26.31 -5.97
C LYS A 24 -8.23 -27.79 -6.08
N LYS A 25 -7.06 -28.17 -5.57
CA LYS A 25 -6.62 -29.58 -5.51
C LYS A 25 -7.59 -30.45 -4.72
N LYS A 26 -7.96 -30.01 -3.51
CA LYS A 26 -8.90 -30.71 -2.64
C LYS A 26 -10.30 -30.79 -3.26
N MET A 27 -10.75 -29.78 -4.00
CA MET A 27 -12.00 -29.86 -4.77
C MET A 27 -11.95 -30.94 -5.85
N VAL A 28 -10.81 -31.05 -6.58
CA VAL A 28 -10.62 -32.16 -7.54
C VAL A 28 -10.72 -33.52 -6.84
N GLU A 29 -10.12 -33.68 -5.67
CA GLU A 29 -10.18 -34.92 -4.88
C GLU A 29 -11.62 -35.24 -4.44
N GLN A 30 -12.37 -34.25 -3.96
CA GLN A 30 -13.77 -34.42 -3.57
C GLN A 30 -14.65 -34.79 -4.78
N LEU A 31 -14.45 -34.16 -5.93
CA LEU A 31 -15.18 -34.48 -7.14
C LEU A 31 -14.87 -35.91 -7.64
N LYS A 32 -13.65 -36.42 -7.48
CA LYS A 32 -13.30 -37.82 -7.77
C LYS A 32 -14.04 -38.81 -6.85
N VAL A 33 -14.28 -38.44 -5.59
CA VAL A 33 -15.08 -39.27 -4.68
C VAL A 33 -16.55 -39.28 -5.08
N ILE A 34 -17.09 -38.16 -5.53
CA ILE A 34 -18.49 -38.01 -5.94
C ILE A 34 -18.73 -38.74 -7.28
N TYR A 35 -17.83 -38.55 -8.24
CA TYR A 35 -17.87 -39.17 -9.58
C TYR A 35 -16.90 -40.36 -9.65
N ASP A 36 -17.18 -41.39 -8.87
CA ASP A 36 -16.33 -42.58 -8.74
C ASP A 36 -16.03 -43.22 -10.09
N GLY A 37 -14.77 -43.59 -10.31
CA GLY A 37 -14.29 -44.12 -11.57
C GLY A 37 -14.03 -43.10 -12.68
N CYS A 38 -14.33 -41.82 -12.47
CA CYS A 38 -14.08 -40.76 -13.45
C CYS A 38 -12.74 -40.05 -13.22
N THR A 39 -12.18 -39.48 -14.29
CA THR A 39 -11.05 -38.59 -14.25
C THR A 39 -11.54 -37.16 -14.09
N VAL A 40 -11.00 -36.43 -13.11
CA VAL A 40 -11.32 -35.02 -12.86
C VAL A 40 -10.09 -34.16 -13.08
N LYS A 41 -10.19 -33.11 -13.91
CA LYS A 41 -9.14 -32.12 -14.15
C LYS A 41 -9.68 -30.73 -13.92
N GLU A 42 -8.86 -29.87 -13.28
CA GLU A 42 -9.13 -28.42 -13.16
C GLU A 42 -8.31 -27.68 -14.20
N LYS A 43 -8.95 -26.78 -14.92
CA LYS A 43 -8.32 -25.84 -15.85
C LYS A 43 -9.14 -24.55 -15.92
N ASP A 44 -8.50 -23.42 -15.82
CA ASP A 44 -9.12 -22.08 -15.95
C ASP A 44 -10.35 -21.88 -15.07
N HIS A 45 -10.28 -22.34 -13.80
CA HIS A 45 -11.35 -22.31 -12.81
C HIS A 45 -12.59 -23.12 -13.19
N ARG A 46 -12.44 -24.09 -14.09
CA ARG A 46 -13.47 -25.06 -14.46
C ARG A 46 -12.98 -26.46 -14.16
N TYR A 47 -13.93 -27.37 -13.92
CA TYR A 47 -13.66 -28.76 -13.61
C TYR A 47 -14.24 -29.63 -14.72
N TYR A 48 -13.40 -30.44 -15.33
CA TYR A 48 -13.72 -31.37 -16.42
C TYR A 48 -13.72 -32.78 -15.88
N ILE A 49 -14.83 -33.47 -16.00
CA ILE A 49 -15.06 -34.84 -15.51
C ILE A 49 -15.22 -35.71 -16.77
N SER A 50 -14.41 -36.76 -16.87
CA SER A 50 -14.39 -37.69 -18.01
C SER A 50 -14.22 -39.12 -17.52
N GLY A 51 -14.79 -40.09 -18.27
CA GLY A 51 -14.79 -41.53 -17.94
C GLY A 51 -16.17 -42.11 -17.79
N GLY A 52 -17.21 -41.28 -17.98
CA GLY A 52 -18.61 -41.61 -18.11
C GLY A 52 -19.28 -40.59 -19.01
N GLU A 53 -20.35 -39.95 -18.56
CA GLU A 53 -20.89 -38.75 -19.20
C GLU A 53 -19.89 -37.60 -19.05
N GLU A 54 -19.44 -37.00 -20.18
CA GLU A 54 -18.53 -35.84 -20.11
C GLU A 54 -19.26 -34.63 -19.52
N LEU A 55 -18.73 -34.09 -18.41
CA LEU A 55 -19.33 -33.01 -17.70
C LEU A 55 -18.32 -31.89 -17.46
N GLU A 56 -18.75 -30.65 -17.71
CA GLU A 56 -18.00 -29.44 -17.36
C GLU A 56 -18.75 -28.68 -16.26
N LEU A 57 -18.07 -28.41 -15.16
CA LEU A 57 -18.62 -27.65 -14.04
C LEU A 57 -17.87 -26.34 -13.88
N SER A 58 -18.61 -25.24 -13.66
CA SER A 58 -18.02 -24.01 -13.16
C SER A 58 -17.51 -24.22 -11.73
N PHE A 59 -16.60 -23.33 -11.25
CA PHE A 59 -16.19 -23.35 -9.83
C PHE A 59 -17.39 -23.34 -8.87
N LYS A 60 -18.39 -22.51 -9.16
CA LYS A 60 -19.60 -22.39 -8.36
C LYS A 60 -20.40 -23.72 -8.34
N ASP A 61 -20.58 -24.34 -9.48
CA ASP A 61 -21.36 -25.57 -9.57
C ASP A 61 -20.61 -26.75 -8.95
N ALA A 62 -19.30 -26.84 -9.13
CA ALA A 62 -18.44 -27.80 -8.45
C ALA A 62 -18.51 -27.64 -6.91
N ALA A 63 -18.42 -26.41 -6.40
CA ALA A 63 -18.55 -26.13 -4.98
C ALA A 63 -19.93 -26.52 -4.44
N ARG A 64 -21.01 -26.19 -5.17
CA ARG A 64 -22.38 -26.60 -4.80
C ARG A 64 -22.55 -28.12 -4.83
N LYS A 65 -22.00 -28.80 -5.84
CA LYS A 65 -22.04 -30.25 -5.94
C LYS A 65 -21.35 -30.90 -4.73
N ILE A 66 -20.14 -30.44 -4.37
CA ILE A 66 -19.42 -30.95 -3.20
C ILE A 66 -20.18 -30.68 -1.90
N LEU A 67 -20.77 -29.50 -1.74
CA LEU A 67 -21.47 -29.10 -0.53
C LEU A 67 -22.73 -29.91 -0.26
N PHE A 68 -23.48 -30.26 -1.31
CA PHE A 68 -24.80 -30.90 -1.19
C PHE A 68 -24.82 -32.40 -1.52
N ASP A 69 -23.72 -32.96 -1.98
CA ASP A 69 -23.61 -34.39 -2.26
C ASP A 69 -23.34 -35.18 -0.96
N PRO A 70 -24.06 -36.25 -0.66
CA PRO A 70 -23.84 -37.05 0.56
C PRO A 70 -22.43 -37.64 0.67
N LYS A 71 -21.75 -37.86 -0.46
CA LYS A 71 -20.36 -38.35 -0.51
C LYS A 71 -19.31 -37.21 -0.38
N GLY A 72 -19.76 -35.96 -0.53
CA GLY A 72 -18.90 -34.81 -0.49
C GLY A 72 -18.51 -34.39 0.94
N SER A 73 -17.30 -33.89 1.07
CA SER A 73 -16.83 -33.22 2.29
C SER A 73 -16.32 -31.84 1.93
N VAL A 74 -16.71 -30.83 2.72
CA VAL A 74 -16.34 -29.44 2.43
C VAL A 74 -14.83 -29.26 2.57
N PRO A 75 -14.10 -28.96 1.48
CA PRO A 75 -12.67 -28.81 1.53
C PRO A 75 -12.29 -27.43 2.12
N ILE A 76 -11.22 -27.43 2.92
CA ILE A 76 -10.62 -26.20 3.45
C ILE A 76 -9.22 -26.06 2.85
N GLY A 77 -9.01 -24.99 2.09
CA GLY A 77 -7.68 -24.63 1.58
C GLY A 77 -6.81 -24.05 2.68
N ALA A 78 -5.56 -24.49 2.74
CA ALA A 78 -4.56 -23.96 3.66
C ALA A 78 -3.30 -23.57 2.91
N GLY A 79 -2.68 -22.46 3.31
CA GLY A 79 -1.43 -21.99 2.72
C GLY A 79 -0.58 -21.24 3.71
N THR A 80 0.72 -21.54 3.71
CA THR A 80 1.73 -20.79 4.44
C THR A 80 2.80 -20.33 3.48
N TYR A 81 3.30 -19.10 3.69
CA TYR A 81 4.35 -18.56 2.85
C TYR A 81 5.50 -18.03 3.69
N LYS A 82 6.71 -18.40 3.31
CA LYS A 82 7.95 -17.82 3.82
C LYS A 82 8.62 -17.09 2.69
N ALA A 83 8.88 -15.79 2.89
CA ALA A 83 9.54 -14.98 1.87
C ALA A 83 10.95 -15.52 1.57
N LEU A 84 11.23 -15.73 0.29
CA LEU A 84 12.55 -16.11 -0.24
C LEU A 84 13.34 -14.90 -0.72
N ALA A 85 12.66 -13.79 -0.96
CA ALA A 85 13.22 -12.53 -1.42
C ALA A 85 12.46 -11.36 -0.79
N CYS A 86 13.07 -10.19 -0.77
CA CYS A 86 12.43 -8.93 -0.40
C CYS A 86 12.37 -8.08 -1.69
N PRO A 87 11.22 -7.98 -2.35
CA PRO A 87 11.11 -7.13 -3.53
C PRO A 87 11.30 -5.67 -3.16
N ASN A 88 12.10 -4.96 -3.94
CA ASN A 88 12.39 -3.55 -3.71
C ASN A 88 11.35 -2.70 -4.45
N PRO A 89 10.41 -2.03 -3.76
CA PRO A 89 9.61 -0.99 -4.35
C PRO A 89 10.46 0.28 -4.51
N PHE A 90 10.09 1.14 -5.46
CA PHE A 90 10.77 2.41 -5.72
C PHE A 90 9.76 3.54 -5.70
N SER A 91 10.19 4.69 -5.20
CA SER A 91 9.41 5.92 -5.23
C SER A 91 10.26 7.10 -5.62
N VAL A 92 9.67 8.02 -6.38
CA VAL A 92 10.25 9.31 -6.74
C VAL A 92 9.23 10.39 -6.41
N CYS A 93 9.67 11.41 -5.66
CA CYS A 93 8.84 12.53 -5.25
C CYS A 93 9.41 13.85 -5.78
N PHE A 94 8.56 14.68 -6.36
CA PHE A 94 8.87 16.04 -6.80
C PHE A 94 7.99 17.01 -6.05
N VAL A 95 8.62 18.10 -5.58
CA VAL A 95 7.93 19.15 -4.82
C VAL A 95 8.18 20.51 -5.47
N LYS A 96 7.10 21.28 -5.63
CA LYS A 96 7.14 22.69 -5.97
C LYS A 96 6.85 23.51 -4.72
N ALA A 97 7.79 24.38 -4.35
CA ALA A 97 7.66 25.27 -3.21
C ALA A 97 7.93 26.72 -3.60
N GLU A 98 7.30 27.65 -2.90
CA GLU A 98 7.57 29.10 -2.98
C GLU A 98 8.24 29.58 -1.70
N TYR A 99 9.12 30.58 -1.83
CA TYR A 99 9.73 31.27 -0.70
C TYR A 99 9.45 32.77 -0.78
N HIS A 100 8.82 33.30 0.25
CA HIS A 100 8.51 34.70 0.42
C HIS A 100 9.58 35.37 1.27
N LYS A 101 10.58 35.98 0.61
CA LYS A 101 11.76 36.57 1.26
C LYS A 101 11.42 37.57 2.36
N LYS A 102 10.45 38.48 2.10
CA LYS A 102 10.06 39.54 3.06
C LYS A 102 9.43 38.98 4.35
N LEU A 103 8.72 37.86 4.26
CA LEU A 103 8.04 37.22 5.37
C LEU A 103 8.86 36.08 5.99
N ASN A 104 10.00 35.75 5.41
CA ASN A 104 10.73 34.53 5.71
C ASN A 104 9.77 33.31 5.78
N ALA A 105 8.92 33.16 4.79
CA ALA A 105 7.85 32.18 4.77
C ALA A 105 7.94 31.27 3.54
N ILE A 106 7.45 30.05 3.70
CA ILE A 106 7.39 29.05 2.62
C ILE A 106 5.95 28.61 2.40
N ARG A 107 5.66 28.20 1.16
CA ARG A 107 4.41 27.58 0.74
C ARG A 107 4.70 26.38 -0.14
N LEU A 108 4.07 25.25 0.15
CA LEU A 108 4.08 24.09 -0.74
C LEU A 108 2.96 24.26 -1.77
N MET A 109 3.27 24.09 -3.04
CA MET A 109 2.34 24.29 -4.15
C MET A 109 1.82 22.96 -4.70
N ASP A 110 2.74 22.10 -5.10
CA ASP A 110 2.45 20.82 -5.73
C ASP A 110 3.39 19.75 -5.17
N ILE A 111 2.86 18.55 -4.98
CA ILE A 111 3.63 17.33 -4.75
C ILE A 111 3.21 16.29 -5.77
N ILE A 112 4.19 15.71 -6.46
CA ILE A 112 3.99 14.63 -7.42
C ILE A 112 4.79 13.45 -6.91
N GLU A 113 4.13 12.31 -6.72
CA GLU A 113 4.79 11.07 -6.34
C GLU A 113 4.45 9.96 -7.32
N VAL A 114 5.49 9.29 -7.82
CA VAL A 114 5.37 8.15 -8.74
C VAL A 114 6.06 6.95 -8.10
N VAL A 115 5.36 5.82 -8.04
CA VAL A 115 5.84 4.61 -7.36
C VAL A 115 5.84 3.40 -8.27
N ASP A 116 6.79 2.50 -8.05
CA ASP A 116 6.77 1.15 -8.56
C ASP A 116 6.36 0.18 -7.44
N VAL A 117 5.12 -0.26 -7.49
CA VAL A 117 4.52 -1.22 -6.56
C VAL A 117 4.30 -2.61 -7.21
N GLY A 118 5.01 -2.88 -8.30
CA GLY A 118 4.76 -4.06 -9.11
C GLY A 118 3.39 -3.99 -9.80
N THR A 119 2.66 -5.08 -9.80
CA THR A 119 1.28 -5.08 -10.27
C THR A 119 0.35 -4.62 -9.13
N PRO A 120 -0.27 -3.44 -9.19
CA PRO A 120 -1.16 -2.98 -8.12
C PRO A 120 -2.41 -3.86 -8.05
N ILE A 121 -2.69 -4.44 -6.88
CA ILE A 121 -3.88 -5.28 -6.67
C ILE A 121 -5.16 -4.44 -6.79
N ASN A 122 -5.13 -3.22 -6.23
CA ASN A 122 -6.20 -2.23 -6.36
C ASN A 122 -5.60 -0.84 -6.48
N ARG A 123 -5.71 -0.22 -7.67
CA ARG A 123 -5.13 1.10 -7.94
C ARG A 123 -5.70 2.20 -7.05
N LEU A 124 -6.99 2.15 -6.73
CA LEU A 124 -7.64 3.17 -5.89
C LEU A 124 -7.09 3.16 -4.46
N THR A 125 -6.97 1.97 -3.86
CA THR A 125 -6.43 1.85 -2.50
C THR A 125 -4.93 2.17 -2.44
N VAL A 126 -4.17 1.85 -3.50
CA VAL A 126 -2.77 2.27 -3.61
C VAL A 126 -2.67 3.79 -3.68
N ALA A 127 -3.48 4.47 -4.51
CA ALA A 127 -3.49 5.93 -4.58
C ALA A 127 -3.80 6.56 -3.21
N GLY A 128 -4.83 6.08 -2.51
CA GLY A 128 -5.15 6.55 -1.16
C GLY A 128 -4.01 6.32 -0.16
N GLN A 129 -3.26 5.22 -0.28
CA GLN A 129 -2.07 4.96 0.55
C GLN A 129 -0.96 5.98 0.26
N LEU A 130 -0.74 6.34 -1.02
CA LEU A 130 0.24 7.36 -1.41
C LEU A 130 -0.14 8.74 -0.90
N GLU A 131 -1.37 9.16 -1.09
CA GLU A 131 -1.88 10.45 -0.59
C GLU A 131 -1.75 10.55 0.95
N GLY A 132 -2.08 9.48 1.67
CA GLY A 132 -1.91 9.39 3.11
C GLY A 132 -0.44 9.46 3.55
N GLY A 133 0.46 8.79 2.84
CA GLY A 133 1.90 8.83 3.08
C GLY A 133 2.51 10.21 2.81
N ILE A 134 2.06 10.87 1.75
CA ILE A 134 2.45 12.26 1.45
C ILE A 134 2.04 13.18 2.60
N ALA A 135 0.81 13.04 3.12
CA ALA A 135 0.35 13.85 4.26
C ALA A 135 1.23 13.67 5.50
N GLN A 136 1.64 12.44 5.81
CA GLN A 136 2.60 12.17 6.89
C GLN A 136 3.96 12.82 6.61
N GLY A 137 4.48 12.69 5.39
CA GLY A 137 5.76 13.30 5.00
C GLY A 137 5.75 14.83 5.06
N VAL A 138 4.63 15.47 4.69
CA VAL A 138 4.40 16.92 4.87
C VAL A 138 4.40 17.28 6.35
N GLY A 139 3.71 16.51 7.19
CA GLY A 139 3.70 16.72 8.63
C GLY A 139 5.10 16.66 9.23
N TYR A 140 5.81 15.59 8.93
CA TYR A 140 7.19 15.40 9.38
C TYR A 140 8.14 16.52 8.94
N ALA A 141 8.00 16.99 7.68
CA ALA A 141 8.83 18.07 7.17
C ALA A 141 8.52 19.43 7.78
N LEU A 142 7.22 19.75 7.95
CA LEU A 142 6.80 21.11 8.26
C LEU A 142 6.55 21.37 9.76
N TYR A 143 5.96 20.42 10.48
CA TYR A 143 5.35 20.72 11.80
C TYR A 143 5.70 19.76 12.92
N GLU A 144 5.80 18.46 12.62
CA GLU A 144 5.75 17.43 13.66
C GLU A 144 7.05 17.36 14.47
N ARG A 145 6.92 17.51 15.77
CA ARG A 145 8.02 17.37 16.72
C ARG A 145 7.51 16.88 18.07
N MET A 146 8.17 15.86 18.58
CA MET A 146 7.97 15.44 19.96
C MET A 146 8.85 16.30 20.88
N GLU A 147 8.22 17.16 21.70
CA GLU A 147 8.92 17.99 22.66
C GLU A 147 9.02 17.30 24.02
N ILE A 148 10.23 17.24 24.56
CA ILE A 148 10.50 16.65 25.86
C ILE A 148 11.11 17.75 26.76
N ASN A 149 10.55 17.95 27.96
CA ASN A 149 11.12 18.82 28.93
C ASN A 149 12.48 18.29 29.42
N PRO A 150 13.59 19.02 29.24
CA PRO A 150 14.92 18.51 29.55
C PRO A 150 15.18 18.24 31.02
N ARG A 151 14.44 18.92 31.92
CA ARG A 151 14.58 18.76 33.38
C ARG A 151 13.71 17.61 33.92
N SER A 152 12.41 17.63 33.58
CA SER A 152 11.46 16.63 34.09
C SER A 152 11.41 15.33 33.26
N ARG A 153 12.00 15.33 32.09
CA ARG A 153 11.92 14.24 31.10
C ARG A 153 10.51 13.86 30.66
N ARG A 154 9.54 14.72 30.95
CA ARG A 154 8.14 14.52 30.50
C ARG A 154 7.94 15.04 29.09
N THR A 155 7.16 14.31 28.32
CA THR A 155 6.70 14.76 26.98
C THR A 155 5.75 15.96 27.15
N LEU A 156 5.97 17.00 26.35
CA LEU A 156 5.13 18.20 26.31
C LEU A 156 4.06 18.10 25.21
N SER A 157 4.37 17.39 24.13
CA SER A 157 3.45 17.16 23.00
C SER A 157 2.51 15.98 23.29
N THR A 158 1.60 16.13 24.24
CA THR A 158 0.73 15.03 24.73
C THR A 158 -0.66 15.00 24.09
N ASP A 159 -1.02 16.02 23.35
CA ASP A 159 -2.32 16.18 22.71
C ASP A 159 -2.19 16.96 21.39
N PHE A 160 -3.27 17.05 20.60
CA PHE A 160 -3.27 17.74 19.31
C PHE A 160 -3.21 19.28 19.38
N LEU A 161 -3.24 19.88 20.57
CA LEU A 161 -2.95 21.30 20.74
C LEU A 161 -1.44 21.56 20.73
N HIS A 162 -0.66 20.60 21.22
CA HIS A 162 0.80 20.70 21.39
C HIS A 162 1.55 19.88 20.33
N TYR A 163 0.94 18.82 19.79
CA TYR A 163 1.50 18.05 18.66
C TYR A 163 0.74 18.41 17.39
N ARG A 164 1.34 19.26 16.56
CA ARG A 164 0.72 19.79 15.37
C ARG A 164 0.90 18.81 14.19
N ILE A 165 -0.22 18.33 13.65
CA ILE A 165 -0.28 17.59 12.38
C ILE A 165 -0.79 18.50 11.26
N PRO A 166 -0.52 18.18 9.97
CA PRO A 166 -1.05 18.94 8.85
C PRO A 166 -2.58 18.92 8.85
N GLN A 167 -3.16 20.06 8.59
CA GLN A 167 -4.59 20.20 8.33
C GLN A 167 -4.84 20.20 6.81
N MET A 168 -6.10 20.06 6.42
CA MET A 168 -6.47 20.05 5.01
C MET A 168 -6.05 21.33 4.25
N GLY A 169 -5.94 22.46 4.95
CA GLY A 169 -5.46 23.73 4.39
C GLY A 169 -3.93 23.80 4.21
N ASP A 170 -3.19 22.93 4.87
CA ASP A 170 -1.73 22.86 4.77
C ASP A 170 -1.29 21.97 3.58
N MET A 171 -2.20 21.11 3.08
CA MET A 171 -1.87 20.15 2.03
C MET A 171 -1.80 20.81 0.65
N PRO A 172 -0.67 20.65 -0.07
CA PRO A 172 -0.56 21.12 -1.45
C PRO A 172 -1.42 20.28 -2.39
N ARG A 173 -1.52 20.70 -3.65
CA ARG A 173 -2.08 19.84 -4.68
C ARG A 173 -1.20 18.59 -4.82
N THR A 174 -1.83 17.43 -4.75
CA THR A 174 -1.13 16.16 -4.73
C THR A 174 -1.51 15.36 -5.98
N TYR A 175 -0.50 14.84 -6.66
CA TYR A 175 -0.64 13.99 -7.83
C TYR A 175 0.13 12.70 -7.58
N VAL A 176 -0.54 11.57 -7.74
CA VAL A 176 0.05 10.24 -7.54
C VAL A 176 -0.13 9.39 -8.80
N ASP A 177 0.91 8.64 -9.15
CA ASP A 177 0.84 7.68 -10.24
C ASP A 177 1.69 6.44 -9.93
N MET A 178 1.44 5.37 -10.68
CA MET A 178 2.02 4.06 -10.46
C MET A 178 2.62 3.54 -11.75
N VAL A 179 3.90 3.23 -11.71
CA VAL A 179 4.56 2.41 -12.72
C VAL A 179 4.23 0.94 -12.40
N SER A 180 3.74 0.22 -13.39
CA SER A 180 3.48 -1.20 -13.26
C SER A 180 4.68 -2.01 -13.73
N SER A 181 5.35 -2.67 -12.81
CA SER A 181 6.33 -3.71 -13.07
C SER A 181 5.78 -5.06 -12.56
N HIS A 182 6.34 -6.16 -12.98
CA HIS A 182 5.93 -7.49 -12.49
C HIS A 182 7.04 -8.07 -11.61
N ASP A 183 6.74 -8.23 -10.32
CA ASP A 183 7.68 -8.89 -9.40
C ASP A 183 7.49 -10.41 -9.44
N PRO A 184 8.55 -11.22 -9.69
CA PRO A 184 8.40 -12.66 -9.82
C PRO A 184 8.05 -13.38 -8.50
N TYR A 185 8.29 -12.75 -7.36
CA TYR A 185 8.03 -13.34 -6.03
C TYR A 185 6.75 -12.81 -5.40
N GLY A 186 6.22 -11.70 -5.91
CA GLY A 186 5.00 -11.10 -5.39
C GLY A 186 3.72 -11.81 -5.83
N PRO A 187 2.66 -11.79 -5.04
CA PRO A 187 1.39 -12.38 -5.43
C PRO A 187 0.85 -11.61 -6.65
N HIS A 188 0.71 -12.31 -7.78
CA HIS A 188 0.34 -11.72 -9.07
C HIS A 188 1.24 -10.53 -9.51
N GLY A 189 2.49 -10.52 -9.07
CA GLY A 189 3.47 -9.49 -9.41
C GLY A 189 3.44 -8.24 -8.52
N ALA A 190 2.69 -8.24 -7.41
CA ALA A 190 2.57 -7.12 -6.51
C ALA A 190 3.78 -6.96 -5.58
N LYS A 191 4.16 -5.71 -5.32
CA LYS A 191 5.12 -5.32 -4.28
C LYS A 191 4.40 -4.61 -3.13
N SER A 192 5.14 -4.27 -2.08
CA SER A 192 4.65 -3.47 -0.96
C SER A 192 4.49 -1.99 -1.32
N VAL A 193 3.60 -1.28 -0.62
CA VAL A 193 3.38 0.16 -0.82
C VAL A 193 3.25 0.96 0.48
N GLY A 194 2.97 0.30 1.60
CA GLY A 194 2.51 0.98 2.83
C GLY A 194 3.42 2.09 3.34
N GLU A 195 4.72 1.84 3.48
CA GLU A 195 5.67 2.82 4.04
C GLU A 195 6.42 3.60 2.95
N LEU A 196 6.42 3.09 1.73
CA LEU A 196 7.13 3.68 0.59
C LEU A 196 6.74 5.13 0.34
N ALA A 197 5.45 5.43 0.45
CA ALA A 197 4.87 6.73 0.17
C ALA A 197 5.38 7.87 1.07
N THR A 198 5.86 7.57 2.26
CA THR A 198 6.34 8.60 3.21
C THR A 198 7.82 8.93 3.01
N VAL A 199 8.60 7.95 2.54
CA VAL A 199 10.07 8.03 2.52
C VAL A 199 10.63 9.21 1.72
N PRO A 200 10.21 9.48 0.46
CA PRO A 200 10.83 10.51 -0.36
C PRO A 200 10.30 11.93 -0.10
N VAL A 201 9.18 12.08 0.62
CA VAL A 201 8.42 13.34 0.70
C VAL A 201 9.18 14.41 1.49
N ALA A 202 9.60 14.12 2.71
CA ALA A 202 10.31 15.10 3.54
C ALA A 202 11.62 15.57 2.90
N PRO A 203 12.51 14.70 2.39
CA PRO A 203 13.71 15.15 1.69
C PRO A 203 13.41 15.93 0.40
N ALA A 204 12.36 15.60 -0.35
CA ALA A 204 11.94 16.35 -1.51
C ALA A 204 11.48 17.77 -1.15
N ILE A 205 10.70 17.93 -0.05
CA ILE A 205 10.29 19.24 0.48
C ILE A 205 11.51 20.07 0.88
N VAL A 206 12.43 19.48 1.64
CA VAL A 206 13.68 20.16 2.07
C VAL A 206 14.48 20.64 0.87
N ASN A 207 14.66 19.81 -0.13
CA ASN A 207 15.39 20.15 -1.35
C ASN A 207 14.72 21.30 -2.13
N ALA A 208 13.38 21.27 -2.24
CA ALA A 208 12.61 22.33 -2.90
C ALA A 208 12.73 23.67 -2.16
N VAL A 209 12.58 23.66 -0.83
CA VAL A 209 12.67 24.87 0.01
C VAL A 209 14.10 25.43 0.02
N ARG A 210 15.11 24.57 0.15
CA ARG A 210 16.52 24.95 0.07
C ARG A 210 16.83 25.63 -1.27
N ARG A 211 16.34 25.06 -2.36
CA ARG A 211 16.55 25.64 -3.71
C ARG A 211 15.83 26.97 -3.88
N ALA A 212 14.61 27.10 -3.37
CA ALA A 212 13.82 28.33 -3.48
C ALA A 212 14.37 29.47 -2.60
N SER A 213 14.84 29.16 -1.40
CA SER A 213 15.28 30.17 -0.41
C SER A 213 16.78 30.48 -0.48
N GLY A 214 17.60 29.55 -0.97
CA GLY A 214 19.07 29.60 -0.87
C GLY A 214 19.59 29.38 0.56
N ILE A 215 18.71 28.98 1.51
CA ILE A 215 19.05 28.83 2.92
C ILE A 215 19.38 27.37 3.20
N GLU A 216 20.50 27.13 3.90
CA GLU A 216 20.87 25.78 4.34
C GLU A 216 19.89 25.28 5.43
N ILE A 217 19.45 24.02 5.25
CA ILE A 217 18.49 23.36 6.12
C ILE A 217 19.09 22.05 6.62
N ASN A 218 19.34 21.94 7.91
CA ASN A 218 20.00 20.82 8.57
C ASN A 218 19.14 20.18 9.66
N SER A 219 17.92 20.68 9.87
CA SER A 219 17.00 20.19 10.89
C SER A 219 15.55 20.32 10.44
N LEU A 220 14.71 19.46 11.01
CA LEU A 220 13.25 19.47 10.88
C LEU A 220 12.63 19.63 12.27
N PRO A 221 11.41 20.13 12.37
CA PRO A 221 10.53 20.63 11.30
C PRO A 221 10.93 22.01 10.74
N LEU A 222 10.45 22.34 9.54
CA LEU A 222 10.77 23.61 8.88
C LEU A 222 10.12 24.83 9.53
N CYS A 223 9.04 24.65 10.29
CA CYS A 223 8.38 25.74 11.02
C CYS A 223 9.27 26.39 12.09
N ASP A 224 10.37 25.76 12.49
CA ASP A 224 11.36 26.37 13.39
C ASP A 224 12.15 27.48 12.70
N LYS A 225 12.21 27.45 11.38
CA LYS A 225 13.05 28.37 10.58
C LYS A 225 12.25 29.28 9.66
N PHE A 226 11.06 28.84 9.25
CA PHE A 226 10.21 29.54 8.31
C PHE A 226 8.78 29.64 8.81
N ALA A 227 8.10 30.75 8.52
CA ALA A 227 6.65 30.77 8.60
C ALA A 227 6.05 29.89 7.50
N ILE A 228 5.06 29.08 7.83
CA ILE A 228 4.39 28.21 6.89
C ILE A 228 3.10 28.88 6.44
N LEU A 229 3.00 29.19 5.15
CA LEU A 229 1.79 29.76 4.55
C LEU A 229 0.86 28.66 4.08
N PRO A 230 -0.46 28.82 4.25
CA PRO A 230 -1.44 27.88 3.72
C PRO A 230 -1.32 27.79 2.18
N THR A 231 -1.66 26.64 1.65
CA THR A 231 -1.69 26.44 0.20
C THR A 231 -2.88 27.20 -0.39
N GLU A 232 -2.64 27.87 -1.53
CA GLU A 232 -3.75 28.43 -2.28
C GLU A 232 -4.50 27.30 -2.97
N ARG A 233 -5.72 27.02 -2.53
CA ARG A 233 -6.63 26.19 -3.30
C ARG A 233 -6.97 26.95 -4.57
N GLY A 234 -6.30 26.62 -5.66
CA GLY A 234 -6.76 27.07 -6.96
C GLY A 234 -8.24 26.67 -7.09
N ASN A 235 -9.09 27.62 -7.51
CA ASN A 235 -10.47 27.29 -7.84
C ASN A 235 -10.47 26.05 -8.74
N VAL A 236 -10.94 24.93 -8.19
CA VAL A 236 -11.25 23.75 -9.00
C VAL A 236 -12.40 24.19 -9.91
N LYS A 237 -12.06 24.49 -11.17
CA LYS A 237 -13.04 24.68 -12.23
C LYS A 237 -13.49 23.33 -12.77
#